data_acee8e07e39a789a41917ad2533b2cc5
#
_entry.id   acee8e07e39a789a41917ad2533b2cc5
#
_cell.length_a   1.000
_cell.length_b   1.000
_cell.length_c   1.000
_cell.angle_alpha   90.00
_cell.angle_beta   90.00
_cell.angle_gamma   90.00
#
_symmetry.space_group_name_H-M   'P 1'
#
loop_
_entity.id
_entity.type
_entity.pdbx_description
1 polymer ?
#
loop_
_entity_poly.entity_id
_entity_poly.type
_entity_poly.pdbx_seq_one_letter_code
_entity_poly.pdbx_strand_id
1 'polypeptide(L)'
;VPPLPEPPRRWWLLGLLLGLATPALAKPTGPAAFCAEYPTAPACQGTQPACTYCHVAPPQRNAYGAALEPHLAPGKPRPLSDEDFAAALPAALRAIATADADGDGAPNQFEVEQGSLPGDATSVPPSGVCGGGENPQFKVCQYDPRFVYRRMLSDFCGTSPTYVQVATFVELGNPDTQRAFIDQELDRCLQSDFWRGKHGQLWKVAHPKIRPIGSIKSGEDAGQIPLADYDDDYALFTWSQTDDHDARDVLTATFHVKRAGTNPTTYTSTPSLPSQTVDAAHRAGNMTSAWTLTSFVMFTALPRNAASQMYRAYLGLDIAKQEGLHSVASEPRDYDAKGVQAPQCAACHATLDPLSYPYRNYNGISGVLSNRYLPNRLELLFPNDVATLKNTPEKGVILGQPVNNLLEWARVAANSDAFAISTVTDYWKLLVGHAPLPEENEEFVRTWQAFRSTHGYRVQKMLHDLIRTEAYGAP
;
A
#
# COMPACT_ATOMS: atom_id res chain seq x y z
N VAL A 1 -10.23 17.88 73.06
CA VAL A 1 -10.71 16.69 72.36
C VAL A 1 -9.98 15.51 72.97
N PRO A 2 -10.64 14.55 73.58
CA PRO A 2 -10.00 13.43 74.22
C PRO A 2 -9.71 12.27 73.24
N PRO A 3 -8.71 11.41 73.55
CA PRO A 3 -8.30 10.33 72.66
C PRO A 3 -9.24 9.14 72.71
N LEU A 4 -9.38 8.44 71.55
CA LEU A 4 -10.13 7.22 71.38
C LEU A 4 -9.45 6.02 72.05
N PRO A 5 -10.21 5.08 72.58
CA PRO A 5 -9.67 3.94 73.31
C PRO A 5 -9.20 2.83 72.32
N GLU A 6 -8.09 2.14 72.69
CA GLU A 6 -7.57 0.98 72.03
C GLU A 6 -8.50 -0.25 72.20
N PRO A 7 -8.65 -1.12 71.18
CA PRO A 7 -9.32 -2.39 71.31
C PRO A 7 -8.38 -3.47 71.84
N PRO A 8 -8.90 -4.48 72.58
CA PRO A 8 -8.08 -5.47 73.32
C PRO A 8 -7.47 -6.54 72.40
N ARG A 9 -6.22 -6.84 72.67
CA ARG A 9 -5.49 -8.01 72.13
C ARG A 9 -6.27 -9.29 72.53
N ARG A 10 -6.80 -10.02 71.52
CA ARG A 10 -7.11 -11.46 71.65
C ARG A 10 -6.30 -12.26 70.66
N TRP A 11 -5.31 -12.91 71.16
CA TRP A 11 -4.60 -13.99 70.49
C TRP A 11 -5.55 -15.22 70.49
N TRP A 12 -5.91 -15.66 69.25
CA TRP A 12 -6.37 -17.02 69.06
C TRP A 12 -5.72 -17.54 67.80
N LEU A 13 -4.97 -18.60 68.01
CA LEU A 13 -4.45 -19.55 67.03
C LEU A 13 -5.52 -19.91 65.98
N LEU A 14 -5.32 -19.50 64.75
CA LEU A 14 -5.98 -20.12 63.60
C LEU A 14 -4.88 -20.82 62.81
N GLY A 15 -5.05 -22.12 62.76
CA GLY A 15 -4.13 -23.09 62.21
C GLY A 15 -3.73 -22.79 60.78
N LEU A 16 -2.47 -22.98 60.54
CA LEU A 16 -1.81 -23.05 59.24
C LEU A 16 -2.35 -24.28 58.50
N LEU A 17 -3.43 -24.06 57.69
CA LEU A 17 -3.69 -24.89 56.52
C LEU A 17 -2.96 -24.23 55.36
N LEU A 18 -1.62 -24.40 55.36
CA LEU A 18 -0.85 -24.37 54.15
C LEU A 18 -1.34 -25.53 53.28
N GLY A 19 -2.33 -25.27 52.47
CA GLY A 19 -2.58 -26.06 51.27
C GLY A 19 -1.25 -26.03 50.47
N LEU A 20 -0.54 -27.15 50.49
CA LEU A 20 0.51 -27.44 49.54
C LEU A 20 -0.13 -27.40 48.16
N ALA A 21 -0.23 -26.19 47.58
CA ALA A 21 -0.31 -26.04 46.13
C ALA A 21 1.02 -26.62 45.60
N THR A 22 0.99 -27.87 45.21
CA THR A 22 2.06 -28.46 44.44
C THR A 22 2.25 -27.53 43.25
N PRO A 23 3.45 -26.95 43.05
CA PRO A 23 3.73 -26.19 41.84
C PRO A 23 3.34 -27.08 40.66
N ALA A 24 2.46 -26.61 39.78
CA ALA A 24 2.22 -27.32 38.54
C ALA A 24 3.56 -27.34 37.79
N LEU A 25 4.25 -28.48 37.86
CA LEU A 25 5.54 -28.65 37.22
C LEU A 25 5.33 -28.55 35.72
N ALA A 26 5.87 -27.51 35.13
CA ALA A 26 6.03 -27.43 33.67
C ALA A 26 6.77 -28.70 33.21
N LYS A 27 6.39 -29.25 32.07
CA LYS A 27 7.01 -30.44 31.49
C LYS A 27 8.32 -30.02 30.77
N PRO A 28 9.51 -30.09 31.39
CA PRO A 28 10.73 -29.55 30.82
C PRO A 28 11.17 -30.28 29.55
N THR A 29 10.69 -31.51 29.34
CA THR A 29 10.94 -32.31 28.14
C THR A 29 10.03 -31.93 26.96
N GLY A 30 8.95 -31.15 27.19
CA GLY A 30 8.01 -30.76 26.18
C GLY A 30 8.60 -30.01 24.99
N PRO A 31 9.36 -28.94 25.20
CA PRO A 31 9.95 -28.17 24.11
C PRO A 31 10.84 -29.02 23.18
N ALA A 32 11.65 -29.91 23.73
CA ALA A 32 12.51 -30.77 22.92
C ALA A 32 11.68 -31.79 22.09
N ALA A 33 10.67 -32.40 22.69
CA ALA A 33 9.78 -33.34 21.99
C ALA A 33 8.92 -32.62 20.91
N PHE A 34 8.49 -31.39 21.15
CA PHE A 34 7.81 -30.56 20.19
C PHE A 34 8.72 -30.25 18.97
N CYS A 35 9.95 -29.81 19.22
CA CYS A 35 10.91 -29.50 18.15
C CYS A 35 11.42 -30.75 17.42
N ALA A 36 11.35 -31.92 18.02
CA ALA A 36 11.60 -33.17 17.31
C ALA A 36 10.53 -33.47 16.25
N GLU A 37 9.27 -33.05 16.47
CA GLU A 37 8.19 -33.21 15.50
C GLU A 37 8.19 -32.08 14.46
N TYR A 38 8.48 -30.83 14.87
CA TYR A 38 8.50 -29.64 14.01
C TYR A 38 9.89 -29.00 13.93
N PRO A 39 10.91 -29.68 13.36
CA PRO A 39 12.28 -29.18 13.40
C PRO A 39 12.51 -27.89 12.61
N THR A 40 11.64 -27.58 11.66
CA THR A 40 11.71 -26.36 10.83
C THR A 40 10.88 -25.19 11.36
N ALA A 41 10.05 -25.42 12.39
CA ALA A 41 9.23 -24.35 12.95
C ALA A 41 10.09 -23.21 13.51
N PRO A 42 9.71 -21.93 13.28
CA PRO A 42 10.46 -20.76 13.76
C PRO A 42 10.74 -20.81 15.27
N ALA A 43 9.81 -21.32 16.07
CA ALA A 43 9.99 -21.50 17.52
C ALA A 43 11.08 -22.51 17.90
N CYS A 44 11.54 -23.34 16.95
CA CYS A 44 12.56 -24.37 17.15
C CYS A 44 13.92 -23.99 16.53
N GLN A 45 14.01 -22.84 15.85
CA GLN A 45 15.23 -22.36 15.20
C GLN A 45 16.06 -21.51 16.17
N GLY A 46 16.90 -22.19 17.00
CA GLY A 46 17.74 -21.52 17.97
C GLY A 46 17.02 -20.99 19.22
N THR A 47 15.74 -21.29 19.36
CA THR A 47 14.88 -20.96 20.49
C THR A 47 14.14 -22.20 20.99
N GLN A 48 13.35 -22.07 22.04
CA GLN A 48 12.45 -23.12 22.51
C GLN A 48 11.01 -22.61 22.45
N PRO A 49 10.02 -23.45 22.05
CA PRO A 49 8.62 -23.07 22.04
C PRO A 49 8.18 -22.59 23.41
N ALA A 50 7.50 -21.45 23.44
CA ALA A 50 6.96 -20.87 24.65
C ALA A 50 5.78 -21.69 25.17
N CYS A 51 5.51 -21.62 26.47
CA CYS A 51 4.37 -22.30 27.08
C CYS A 51 3.02 -21.85 26.46
N THR A 52 2.99 -20.69 25.84
CA THR A 52 1.80 -20.12 25.18
C THR A 52 1.35 -20.92 23.95
N TYR A 53 2.18 -21.77 23.37
CA TYR A 53 1.70 -22.69 22.33
C TYR A 53 0.56 -23.58 22.81
N CYS A 54 0.61 -24.07 24.08
CA CYS A 54 -0.38 -24.99 24.64
C CYS A 54 -1.18 -24.42 25.82
N HIS A 55 -0.83 -23.22 26.31
CA HIS A 55 -1.41 -22.65 27.52
C HIS A 55 -1.77 -21.17 27.34
N VAL A 56 -2.90 -20.74 27.88
CA VAL A 56 -3.17 -19.32 28.11
C VAL A 56 -2.25 -18.80 29.22
N ALA A 57 -2.20 -19.51 30.32
CA ALA A 57 -1.21 -19.37 31.40
C ALA A 57 -1.14 -20.73 32.13
N PRO A 58 0.03 -21.34 32.30
CA PRO A 58 0.13 -22.63 33.00
C PRO A 58 -0.49 -22.57 34.39
N PRO A 59 -1.31 -23.57 34.80
CA PRO A 59 -1.61 -24.82 34.10
C PRO A 59 -2.80 -24.75 33.12
N GLN A 60 -3.46 -23.59 32.95
CA GLN A 60 -4.63 -23.44 32.11
C GLN A 60 -4.25 -23.61 30.63
N ARG A 61 -4.87 -24.57 29.94
CA ARG A 61 -4.65 -24.83 28.51
C ARG A 61 -5.42 -23.83 27.65
N ASN A 62 -4.85 -23.50 26.51
CA ASN A 62 -5.54 -22.87 25.41
C ASN A 62 -6.24 -23.94 24.54
N ALA A 63 -6.86 -23.54 23.44
CA ALA A 63 -7.60 -24.44 22.55
C ALA A 63 -6.72 -25.57 22.00
N TYR A 64 -5.49 -25.26 21.57
CA TYR A 64 -4.52 -26.27 21.09
C TYR A 64 -4.10 -27.26 22.16
N GLY A 65 -3.74 -26.79 23.36
CA GLY A 65 -3.41 -27.64 24.49
C GLY A 65 -4.58 -28.52 24.94
N ALA A 66 -5.82 -28.03 24.84
CA ALA A 66 -7.00 -28.81 25.10
C ALA A 66 -7.26 -29.92 24.05
N ALA A 67 -7.00 -29.60 22.76
CA ALA A 67 -7.08 -30.55 21.66
C ALA A 67 -6.04 -31.68 21.76
N LEU A 68 -4.84 -31.38 22.27
CA LEU A 68 -3.78 -32.38 22.48
C LEU A 68 -4.11 -33.39 23.59
N GLU A 69 -4.80 -32.99 24.65
CA GLU A 69 -4.99 -33.80 25.88
C GLU A 69 -5.57 -35.21 25.64
N PRO A 70 -6.59 -35.41 24.79
CA PRO A 70 -7.12 -36.75 24.51
C PRO A 70 -6.13 -37.72 23.88
N HIS A 71 -5.10 -37.17 23.19
CA HIS A 71 -4.10 -37.93 22.44
C HIS A 71 -2.80 -38.16 23.24
N LEU A 72 -2.65 -37.50 24.39
CA LEU A 72 -1.49 -37.66 25.28
C LEU A 72 -1.61 -38.90 26.12
N ALA A 73 -1.03 -40.01 25.70
CA ALA A 73 -0.98 -41.29 26.44
C ALA A 73 -2.32 -41.67 27.08
N PRO A 74 -3.38 -41.96 26.29
CA PRO A 74 -4.67 -42.32 26.81
C PRO A 74 -4.59 -43.55 27.72
N GLY A 75 -5.33 -43.51 28.85
CA GLY A 75 -5.32 -44.58 29.82
C GLY A 75 -4.23 -44.56 30.89
N LYS A 76 -3.22 -43.67 30.78
CA LYS A 76 -2.23 -43.48 31.85
C LYS A 76 -2.73 -42.54 32.95
N PRO A 77 -2.29 -42.78 34.24
CA PRO A 77 -2.62 -41.88 35.35
C PRO A 77 -2.14 -40.43 35.10
N ARG A 78 -2.86 -39.45 35.63
CA ARG A 78 -2.48 -38.04 35.59
C ARG A 78 -1.97 -37.59 36.97
N PRO A 79 -0.96 -36.67 36.99
CA PRO A 79 -0.20 -36.13 35.87
C PRO A 79 0.75 -37.16 35.24
N LEU A 80 0.97 -37.11 33.91
CA LEU A 80 1.94 -37.96 33.25
C LEU A 80 3.36 -37.72 33.81
N SER A 81 4.21 -38.76 33.81
CA SER A 81 5.64 -38.56 34.01
C SER A 81 6.25 -37.74 32.87
N ASP A 82 7.44 -37.14 33.05
CA ASP A 82 8.11 -36.38 32.00
C ASP A 82 8.50 -37.28 30.83
N GLU A 83 8.85 -38.55 31.12
CA GLU A 83 9.18 -39.54 30.10
C GLU A 83 7.95 -39.94 29.27
N ASP A 84 6.82 -40.25 29.93
CA ASP A 84 5.58 -40.59 29.24
C ASP A 84 5.04 -39.44 28.42
N PHE A 85 5.18 -38.22 28.93
CA PHE A 85 4.77 -37.03 28.21
C PHE A 85 5.59 -36.82 26.95
N ALA A 86 6.92 -36.86 27.06
CA ALA A 86 7.83 -36.67 25.93
C ALA A 86 7.67 -37.75 24.86
N ALA A 87 7.41 -39.01 25.28
CA ALA A 87 7.18 -40.12 24.37
C ALA A 87 5.82 -39.98 23.62
N ALA A 88 4.79 -39.47 24.29
CA ALA A 88 3.45 -39.36 23.71
C ALA A 88 3.25 -38.10 22.86
N LEU A 89 3.96 -37.02 23.13
CA LEU A 89 3.72 -35.71 22.52
C LEU A 89 3.84 -35.72 20.99
N PRO A 90 4.85 -36.31 20.33
CA PRO A 90 4.95 -36.31 18.88
C PRO A 90 3.73 -36.97 18.18
N ALA A 91 3.26 -38.08 18.75
CA ALA A 91 2.06 -38.75 18.20
C ALA A 91 0.77 -37.93 18.39
N ALA A 92 0.64 -37.26 19.55
CA ALA A 92 -0.48 -36.37 19.82
C ALA A 92 -0.48 -35.15 18.89
N LEU A 93 0.70 -34.54 18.62
CA LEU A 93 0.84 -33.43 17.67
C LEU A 93 0.39 -33.84 16.27
N ARG A 94 0.82 -35.00 15.78
CA ARG A 94 0.39 -35.54 14.48
C ARG A 94 -1.11 -35.80 14.43
N ALA A 95 -1.70 -36.28 15.51
CA ALA A 95 -3.13 -36.60 15.56
C ALA A 95 -4.04 -35.40 15.37
N ILE A 96 -3.58 -34.20 15.73
CA ILE A 96 -4.33 -32.94 15.58
C ILE A 96 -3.74 -32.00 14.52
N ALA A 97 -2.77 -32.45 13.75
CA ALA A 97 -2.02 -31.62 12.81
C ALA A 97 -2.91 -30.87 11.80
N THR A 98 -3.93 -31.58 11.29
CA THR A 98 -4.87 -31.03 10.29
C THR A 98 -6.13 -30.41 10.90
N ALA A 99 -6.28 -30.44 12.24
CA ALA A 99 -7.38 -29.77 12.92
C ALA A 99 -7.08 -28.27 13.06
N ASP A 100 -8.10 -27.47 13.12
CA ASP A 100 -8.11 -26.06 13.50
C ASP A 100 -8.60 -25.97 14.94
N ALA A 101 -7.69 -25.74 15.88
CA ALA A 101 -8.02 -25.86 17.31
C ALA A 101 -8.69 -24.60 17.87
N ASP A 102 -8.38 -23.42 17.36
CA ASP A 102 -8.89 -22.12 17.83
C ASP A 102 -9.96 -21.52 16.93
N GLY A 103 -10.18 -22.09 15.73
CA GLY A 103 -11.26 -21.73 14.83
C GLY A 103 -10.95 -20.50 13.94
N ASP A 104 -9.68 -20.18 13.72
CA ASP A 104 -9.29 -19.06 12.89
C ASP A 104 -9.22 -19.38 11.37
N GLY A 105 -9.37 -20.66 11.01
CA GLY A 105 -9.36 -21.18 9.64
C GLY A 105 -8.02 -21.79 9.21
N ALA A 106 -6.98 -21.74 10.04
CA ALA A 106 -5.67 -22.33 9.77
C ALA A 106 -5.49 -23.68 10.48
N PRO A 107 -4.91 -24.71 9.82
CA PRO A 107 -4.59 -25.97 10.49
C PRO A 107 -3.44 -25.81 11.49
N ASN A 108 -3.52 -26.48 12.63
CA ASN A 108 -2.55 -26.40 13.71
C ASN A 108 -1.08 -26.58 13.27
N GLN A 109 -0.82 -27.58 12.41
CA GLN A 109 0.53 -27.82 11.91
C GLN A 109 1.06 -26.62 11.13
N PHE A 110 0.20 -26.05 10.29
CA PHE A 110 0.56 -24.92 9.48
C PHE A 110 0.92 -23.69 10.31
N GLU A 111 0.12 -23.39 11.31
CA GLU A 111 0.39 -22.31 12.25
C GLU A 111 1.75 -22.47 12.93
N VAL A 112 2.03 -23.68 13.43
CA VAL A 112 3.32 -24.01 14.05
C VAL A 112 4.46 -23.80 13.06
N GLU A 113 4.33 -24.24 11.81
CA GLU A 113 5.34 -24.11 10.76
C GLU A 113 5.54 -22.66 10.31
N GLN A 114 4.50 -21.82 10.40
CA GLN A 114 4.56 -20.40 10.08
C GLN A 114 4.88 -19.51 11.29
N GLY A 115 4.91 -20.07 12.49
CA GLY A 115 5.28 -19.36 13.72
C GLY A 115 4.12 -18.63 14.40
N SER A 116 2.86 -18.87 13.97
CA SER A 116 1.67 -18.46 14.69
C SER A 116 1.33 -19.42 15.83
N LEU A 117 0.36 -19.05 16.66
CA LEU A 117 -0.01 -19.79 17.85
C LEU A 117 -1.32 -20.56 17.62
N PRO A 118 -1.33 -21.88 17.43
CA PRO A 118 -2.51 -22.69 17.06
C PRO A 118 -3.57 -22.81 18.17
N GLY A 119 -3.47 -22.03 19.20
CA GLY A 119 -4.46 -21.95 20.27
C GLY A 119 -4.89 -20.54 20.60
N ASP A 120 -4.61 -19.59 19.70
CA ASP A 120 -4.99 -18.17 19.80
C ASP A 120 -5.51 -17.67 18.45
N ALA A 121 -6.81 -17.63 18.27
CA ALA A 121 -7.48 -17.20 17.04
C ALA A 121 -7.13 -15.77 16.58
N THR A 122 -6.40 -15.00 17.37
CA THR A 122 -5.86 -13.68 16.97
C THR A 122 -4.46 -13.76 16.39
N SER A 123 -3.79 -14.91 16.52
CA SER A 123 -2.45 -15.21 16.02
C SER A 123 -2.52 -15.92 14.68
N VAL A 124 -3.17 -15.29 13.71
CA VAL A 124 -3.40 -15.86 12.38
C VAL A 124 -2.08 -15.97 11.62
N PRO A 125 -1.80 -17.08 10.92
CA PRO A 125 -0.65 -17.18 10.02
C PRO A 125 -0.66 -16.10 8.96
N PRO A 126 0.50 -15.69 8.40
CA PRO A 126 0.55 -14.72 7.32
C PRO A 126 -0.39 -15.09 6.19
N SER A 127 -1.23 -14.14 5.76
CA SER A 127 -2.16 -14.36 4.65
C SER A 127 -1.38 -14.69 3.36
N GLY A 128 -1.94 -15.59 2.55
CA GLY A 128 -1.29 -16.10 1.33
C GLY A 128 -0.41 -17.33 1.55
N VAL A 129 -0.12 -17.72 2.78
CA VAL A 129 0.65 -18.93 3.10
C VAL A 129 -0.29 -19.95 3.76
N CYS A 130 -0.80 -20.87 2.98
CA CYS A 130 -1.61 -21.97 3.48
C CYS A 130 -0.77 -23.22 3.64
N GLY A 131 -0.57 -23.67 4.85
CA GLY A 131 0.23 -24.84 5.21
C GLY A 131 -0.28 -26.20 4.71
N GLY A 132 -0.77 -26.25 3.51
CA GLY A 132 -1.28 -27.47 2.90
C GLY A 132 -2.63 -27.91 3.47
N GLY A 133 -3.23 -27.12 4.37
CA GLY A 133 -4.62 -27.28 4.80
C GLY A 133 -5.56 -26.76 3.73
N GLU A 134 -5.78 -27.54 2.68
CA GLU A 134 -6.82 -27.22 1.73
C GLU A 134 -8.17 -27.48 2.39
N ASN A 135 -9.06 -26.47 2.39
CA ASN A 135 -10.47 -26.78 2.55
C ASN A 135 -10.84 -27.73 1.41
N PRO A 136 -11.31 -28.96 1.71
CA PRO A 136 -11.61 -29.95 0.68
C PRO A 136 -12.66 -29.49 -0.34
N GLN A 137 -13.41 -28.45 -0.02
CA GLN A 137 -14.44 -27.89 -0.90
C GLN A 137 -13.98 -26.62 -1.63
N PHE A 138 -13.11 -25.79 -1.04
CA PHE A 138 -12.86 -24.43 -1.53
C PHE A 138 -11.40 -24.06 -1.47
N LYS A 139 -10.39 -24.61 -1.39
CA LYS A 139 -8.96 -24.16 -1.47
C LYS A 139 -8.79 -22.65 -1.15
N VAL A 140 -9.33 -22.23 -0.02
CA VAL A 140 -9.52 -20.80 0.29
C VAL A 140 -8.24 -19.98 0.51
N CYS A 141 -7.11 -20.64 0.64
CA CYS A 141 -5.84 -19.97 0.93
C CYS A 141 -4.80 -20.08 -0.20
N GLN A 142 -5.15 -20.57 -1.34
CA GLN A 142 -4.23 -20.70 -2.48
C GLN A 142 -4.76 -19.94 -3.68
N TYR A 143 -3.85 -19.48 -4.52
CA TYR A 143 -4.20 -18.93 -5.82
C TYR A 143 -5.14 -19.90 -6.57
N ASP A 144 -6.38 -19.46 -6.81
CA ASP A 144 -7.38 -20.22 -7.58
C ASP A 144 -7.64 -19.51 -8.92
N PRO A 145 -7.24 -20.11 -10.05
CA PRO A 145 -7.48 -19.52 -11.37
C PRO A 145 -8.96 -19.23 -11.67
N ARG A 146 -9.90 -20.03 -11.10
CA ARG A 146 -11.35 -19.79 -11.29
C ARG A 146 -11.82 -18.55 -10.53
N PHE A 147 -11.29 -18.34 -9.32
CA PHE A 147 -11.54 -17.15 -8.54
C PHE A 147 -10.95 -15.94 -9.28
N VAL A 148 -9.69 -16.01 -9.71
CA VAL A 148 -9.02 -14.94 -10.47
C VAL A 148 -9.79 -14.58 -11.74
N TYR A 149 -10.23 -15.56 -12.53
CA TYR A 149 -11.00 -15.31 -13.75
C TYR A 149 -12.28 -14.52 -13.47
N ARG A 150 -13.02 -14.89 -12.42
CA ARG A 150 -14.25 -14.20 -12.02
C ARG A 150 -13.96 -12.78 -11.52
N ARG A 151 -12.98 -12.64 -10.63
CA ARG A 151 -12.58 -11.37 -10.02
C ARG A 151 -12.05 -10.40 -11.08
N MET A 152 -11.17 -10.87 -11.94
CA MET A 152 -10.58 -10.09 -13.03
C MET A 152 -11.65 -9.51 -13.98
N LEU A 153 -12.64 -10.30 -14.39
CA LEU A 153 -13.73 -9.79 -15.21
C LEU A 153 -14.56 -8.72 -14.49
N SER A 154 -14.78 -8.89 -13.19
CA SER A 154 -15.46 -7.88 -12.39
C SER A 154 -14.64 -6.59 -12.27
N ASP A 155 -13.37 -6.70 -11.95
CA ASP A 155 -12.50 -5.56 -11.63
C ASP A 155 -12.08 -4.76 -12.89
N PHE A 156 -11.87 -5.43 -14.01
CA PHE A 156 -11.35 -4.81 -15.24
C PHE A 156 -12.36 -4.66 -16.37
N CYS A 157 -13.38 -5.52 -16.44
CA CYS A 157 -14.46 -5.44 -17.43
C CYS A 157 -15.79 -4.94 -16.87
N GLY A 158 -15.98 -4.93 -15.54
CA GLY A 158 -17.25 -4.57 -14.90
C GLY A 158 -18.35 -5.60 -15.11
N THR A 159 -18.01 -6.85 -15.40
CA THR A 159 -18.98 -7.91 -15.68
C THR A 159 -18.63 -9.17 -14.89
N SER A 160 -19.65 -9.93 -14.51
CA SER A 160 -19.45 -11.26 -13.96
C SER A 160 -19.60 -12.31 -15.07
N PRO A 161 -18.75 -13.35 -15.10
CA PRO A 161 -18.90 -14.41 -16.08
C PRO A 161 -20.18 -15.22 -15.83
N THR A 162 -20.80 -15.68 -16.90
CA THR A 162 -21.91 -16.64 -16.84
C THR A 162 -21.42 -18.00 -16.37
N TYR A 163 -22.36 -18.85 -15.91
CA TYR A 163 -22.02 -20.24 -15.56
C TYR A 163 -21.33 -21.00 -16.71
N VAL A 164 -21.82 -20.80 -17.95
CA VAL A 164 -21.23 -21.43 -19.13
C VAL A 164 -19.78 -20.99 -19.34
N GLN A 165 -19.49 -19.69 -19.22
CA GLN A 165 -18.12 -19.16 -19.36
C GLN A 165 -17.18 -19.73 -18.28
N VAL A 166 -17.65 -19.85 -17.03
CA VAL A 166 -16.86 -20.48 -15.96
C VAL A 166 -16.65 -21.97 -16.24
N ALA A 167 -17.68 -22.69 -16.69
CA ALA A 167 -17.55 -24.11 -17.03
C ALA A 167 -16.53 -24.31 -18.18
N THR A 168 -16.65 -23.54 -19.24
CA THR A 168 -15.69 -23.57 -20.38
C THR A 168 -14.25 -23.26 -19.92
N PHE A 169 -14.08 -22.29 -19.02
CA PHE A 169 -12.77 -21.98 -18.43
C PHE A 169 -12.20 -23.17 -17.63
N VAL A 170 -13.04 -23.83 -16.83
CA VAL A 170 -12.64 -25.02 -16.07
C VAL A 170 -12.27 -26.20 -16.97
N GLU A 171 -12.98 -26.38 -18.09
CA GLU A 171 -12.72 -27.41 -19.08
C GLU A 171 -11.35 -27.27 -19.79
N LEU A 172 -10.70 -26.09 -19.73
CA LEU A 172 -9.31 -25.92 -20.20
C LEU A 172 -8.34 -26.84 -19.45
N GLY A 173 -8.65 -27.21 -18.19
CA GLY A 173 -8.03 -28.29 -17.42
C GLY A 173 -6.56 -28.10 -17.04
N ASN A 174 -5.77 -27.39 -17.84
CA ASN A 174 -4.35 -27.14 -17.61
C ASN A 174 -4.13 -25.75 -17.04
N PRO A 175 -3.42 -25.59 -15.90
CA PRO A 175 -3.16 -24.29 -15.28
C PRO A 175 -2.48 -23.27 -16.19
N ASP A 176 -1.58 -23.70 -17.08
CA ASP A 176 -0.90 -22.79 -18.00
C ASP A 176 -1.85 -22.27 -19.08
N THR A 177 -2.73 -23.13 -19.60
CA THR A 177 -3.77 -22.75 -20.56
C THR A 177 -4.79 -21.80 -19.89
N GLN A 178 -5.15 -22.05 -18.65
CA GLN A 178 -6.03 -21.17 -17.88
C GLN A 178 -5.38 -19.81 -17.65
N ARG A 179 -4.09 -19.77 -17.30
CA ARG A 179 -3.36 -18.50 -17.15
C ARG A 179 -3.30 -17.71 -18.47
N ALA A 180 -2.97 -18.38 -19.57
CA ALA A 180 -2.94 -17.73 -20.88
C ALA A 180 -4.32 -17.17 -21.29
N PHE A 181 -5.39 -17.87 -20.95
CA PHE A 181 -6.75 -17.43 -21.19
C PHE A 181 -7.09 -16.18 -20.33
N ILE A 182 -6.71 -16.17 -19.04
CA ILE A 182 -6.88 -15.02 -18.16
C ILE A 182 -6.12 -13.80 -18.71
N ASP A 183 -4.87 -13.99 -19.16
CA ASP A 183 -4.06 -12.93 -19.73
C ASP A 183 -4.72 -12.30 -20.97
N GLN A 184 -5.26 -13.11 -21.87
CA GLN A 184 -5.97 -12.65 -23.06
C GLN A 184 -7.25 -11.87 -22.71
N GLU A 185 -8.02 -12.36 -21.75
CA GLU A 185 -9.22 -11.68 -21.29
C GLU A 185 -8.90 -10.38 -20.53
N LEU A 186 -7.80 -10.34 -19.76
CA LEU A 186 -7.32 -9.11 -19.12
C LEU A 186 -6.98 -8.07 -20.20
N ASP A 187 -6.19 -8.42 -21.21
CA ASP A 187 -5.85 -7.50 -22.30
C ASP A 187 -7.10 -6.92 -22.97
N ARG A 188 -8.12 -7.76 -23.19
CA ARG A 188 -9.41 -7.32 -23.73
C ARG A 188 -10.11 -6.33 -22.77
N CYS A 189 -10.13 -6.62 -21.47
CA CYS A 189 -10.77 -5.76 -20.47
C CYS A 189 -10.06 -4.41 -20.33
N LEU A 190 -8.73 -4.39 -20.42
CA LEU A 190 -7.92 -3.17 -20.36
C LEU A 190 -8.22 -2.18 -21.50
N GLN A 191 -8.79 -2.68 -22.63
CA GLN A 191 -9.23 -1.83 -23.74
C GLN A 191 -10.68 -1.30 -23.55
N SER A 192 -11.41 -1.77 -22.55
CA SER A 192 -12.82 -1.39 -22.34
C SER A 192 -12.97 0.02 -21.76
N ASP A 193 -14.09 0.66 -22.02
CA ASP A 193 -14.43 1.94 -21.39
C ASP A 193 -14.67 1.81 -19.88
N PHE A 194 -15.00 0.62 -19.39
CA PHE A 194 -15.06 0.36 -17.95
C PHE A 194 -13.68 0.57 -17.28
N TRP A 195 -12.60 0.18 -17.95
CA TRP A 195 -11.25 0.40 -17.45
C TRP A 195 -10.74 1.81 -17.76
N ARG A 196 -10.67 2.18 -19.05
CA ARG A 196 -9.94 3.36 -19.53
C ARG A 196 -10.83 4.53 -19.98
N GLY A 197 -12.15 4.41 -19.91
CA GLY A 197 -13.07 5.46 -20.29
C GLY A 197 -13.02 6.69 -19.36
N LYS A 198 -13.74 7.75 -19.73
CA LYS A 198 -13.81 9.02 -18.96
C LYS A 198 -14.18 8.79 -17.48
N HIS A 199 -15.04 7.81 -17.21
CA HIS A 199 -15.48 7.42 -15.87
C HIS A 199 -15.07 6.01 -15.50
N GLY A 200 -14.00 5.51 -16.14
CA GLY A 200 -13.48 4.15 -15.92
C GLY A 200 -12.77 3.98 -14.60
N GLN A 201 -12.31 2.75 -14.35
CA GLN A 201 -11.61 2.40 -13.09
C GLN A 201 -10.33 3.22 -12.89
N LEU A 202 -9.61 3.57 -13.98
CA LEU A 202 -8.40 4.40 -13.89
C LEU A 202 -8.69 5.79 -13.28
N TRP A 203 -9.94 6.28 -13.35
CA TRP A 203 -10.30 7.51 -12.67
C TRP A 203 -10.15 7.41 -11.15
N LYS A 204 -10.37 6.24 -10.56
CA LYS A 204 -10.19 6.04 -9.11
C LYS A 204 -8.72 6.21 -8.69
N VAL A 205 -7.78 5.83 -9.55
CA VAL A 205 -6.34 6.03 -9.33
C VAL A 205 -5.94 7.49 -9.61
N ALA A 206 -6.47 8.08 -10.68
CA ALA A 206 -6.14 9.43 -11.10
C ALA A 206 -6.72 10.52 -10.17
N HIS A 207 -7.93 10.33 -9.68
CA HIS A 207 -8.68 11.34 -8.91
C HIS A 207 -7.91 11.90 -7.70
N PRO A 208 -7.31 11.08 -6.81
CA PRO A 208 -6.53 11.60 -5.68
C PRO A 208 -5.29 12.40 -6.11
N LYS A 209 -4.73 12.08 -7.29
CA LYS A 209 -3.54 12.74 -7.85
C LYS A 209 -3.89 14.09 -8.46
N ILE A 210 -4.98 14.15 -9.21
CA ILE A 210 -5.47 15.34 -9.90
C ILE A 210 -6.22 16.26 -8.92
N ARG A 211 -6.98 15.70 -7.97
CA ARG A 211 -7.79 16.42 -6.98
C ARG A 211 -8.71 17.46 -7.63
N PRO A 212 -9.67 17.07 -8.47
CA PRO A 212 -10.52 17.99 -9.16
C PRO A 212 -11.38 18.81 -8.19
N ILE A 213 -11.48 20.13 -8.45
CA ILE A 213 -12.31 21.06 -7.71
C ILE A 213 -13.35 21.61 -8.69
N GLY A 214 -14.61 21.29 -8.51
CA GLY A 214 -15.67 21.59 -9.46
C GLY A 214 -15.81 23.07 -9.84
N SER A 215 -15.45 23.99 -8.92
CA SER A 215 -15.58 25.44 -9.14
C SER A 215 -14.55 26.06 -10.08
N ILE A 216 -13.47 25.34 -10.43
CA ILE A 216 -12.37 25.89 -11.24
C ILE A 216 -12.08 25.10 -12.50
N LYS A 217 -12.90 24.13 -12.86
CA LYS A 217 -12.78 23.36 -14.10
C LYS A 217 -13.79 23.82 -15.15
N SER A 218 -13.62 23.35 -16.38
CA SER A 218 -14.51 23.57 -17.51
C SER A 218 -15.20 22.28 -17.97
N GLY A 219 -16.00 22.36 -19.00
CA GLY A 219 -16.72 21.23 -19.55
C GLY A 219 -17.98 20.85 -18.77
N GLU A 220 -18.41 19.61 -18.85
CA GLU A 220 -19.64 19.11 -18.20
C GLU A 220 -19.65 19.29 -16.68
N ASP A 221 -18.45 19.22 -16.09
CA ASP A 221 -18.27 19.38 -14.66
C ASP A 221 -17.83 20.81 -14.28
N ALA A 222 -17.97 21.77 -15.17
CA ALA A 222 -17.56 23.14 -14.98
C ALA A 222 -18.24 23.76 -13.76
N GLY A 223 -17.45 24.48 -12.98
CA GLY A 223 -17.95 25.37 -11.96
C GLY A 223 -18.37 26.73 -12.55
N GLN A 224 -18.67 27.68 -11.69
CA GLN A 224 -19.08 29.03 -12.10
C GLN A 224 -17.94 29.83 -12.77
N ILE A 225 -16.69 29.48 -12.50
CA ILE A 225 -15.51 30.13 -13.08
C ILE A 225 -14.62 29.04 -13.71
N PRO A 226 -14.83 28.72 -14.99
CA PRO A 226 -14.07 27.70 -15.69
C PRO A 226 -12.68 28.25 -16.09
N LEU A 227 -11.66 27.98 -15.31
CA LEU A 227 -10.27 28.43 -15.57
C LEU A 227 -9.41 27.34 -16.20
N ALA A 228 -9.72 26.10 -15.92
CA ALA A 228 -9.00 24.94 -16.44
C ALA A 228 -9.88 23.69 -16.40
N ASP A 229 -9.56 22.72 -17.22
CA ASP A 229 -10.22 21.42 -17.26
C ASP A 229 -9.22 20.33 -16.86
N TYR A 230 -9.58 19.51 -15.87
CA TYR A 230 -8.76 18.38 -15.43
C TYR A 230 -8.81 17.19 -16.41
N ASP A 231 -9.70 17.24 -17.40
CA ASP A 231 -9.82 16.16 -18.41
C ASP A 231 -8.53 15.98 -19.21
N ASP A 232 -7.76 17.06 -19.44
CA ASP A 232 -6.45 16.97 -20.09
C ASP A 232 -5.43 16.20 -19.24
N ASP A 233 -5.43 16.44 -17.91
CA ASP A 233 -4.58 15.72 -16.94
C ASP A 233 -4.96 14.26 -16.86
N TYR A 234 -6.25 13.97 -16.86
CA TYR A 234 -6.76 12.60 -16.84
C TYR A 234 -6.48 11.88 -18.17
N ALA A 235 -6.56 12.58 -19.30
CA ALA A 235 -6.21 11.99 -20.60
C ALA A 235 -4.74 11.59 -20.67
N LEU A 236 -3.82 12.45 -20.20
CA LEU A 236 -2.39 12.12 -20.13
C LEU A 236 -2.13 11.00 -19.14
N PHE A 237 -2.76 11.04 -17.96
CA PHE A 237 -2.65 9.97 -16.98
C PHE A 237 -3.08 8.64 -17.62
N THR A 238 -4.29 8.56 -18.18
CA THR A 238 -4.81 7.31 -18.75
C THR A 238 -3.92 6.80 -19.90
N TRP A 239 -3.47 7.69 -20.77
CA TRP A 239 -2.56 7.36 -21.86
C TRP A 239 -1.26 6.72 -21.33
N SER A 240 -0.65 7.32 -20.31
CA SER A 240 0.59 6.79 -19.71
C SER A 240 0.41 5.44 -18.99
N GLN A 241 -0.83 5.08 -18.60
CA GLN A 241 -1.13 3.82 -17.90
C GLN A 241 -1.64 2.71 -18.84
N THR A 242 -1.84 2.99 -20.12
CA THR A 242 -2.44 2.07 -21.10
C THR A 242 -1.56 1.88 -22.33
N ASP A 243 -1.92 0.90 -23.17
CA ASP A 243 -1.32 0.65 -24.49
C ASP A 243 0.23 0.53 -24.47
N ASP A 244 0.76 -0.07 -23.41
CA ASP A 244 2.22 -0.26 -23.19
C ASP A 244 3.03 1.06 -23.18
N HIS A 245 2.39 2.20 -22.87
CA HIS A 245 3.10 3.45 -22.69
C HIS A 245 3.90 3.48 -21.38
N ASP A 246 4.83 4.40 -21.29
CA ASP A 246 5.66 4.59 -20.11
C ASP A 246 4.89 5.39 -19.04
N ALA A 247 4.65 4.80 -17.88
CA ALA A 247 3.93 5.46 -16.79
C ALA A 247 4.59 6.77 -16.34
N ARG A 248 5.91 6.92 -16.57
CA ARG A 248 6.66 8.13 -16.21
C ARG A 248 6.27 9.34 -17.04
N ASP A 249 5.65 9.14 -18.20
CA ASP A 249 5.18 10.24 -19.06
C ASP A 249 4.13 11.12 -18.36
N VAL A 250 3.45 10.62 -17.34
CA VAL A 250 2.57 11.44 -16.51
C VAL A 250 3.29 12.64 -15.89
N LEU A 251 4.60 12.52 -15.62
CA LEU A 251 5.45 13.59 -15.09
C LEU A 251 6.39 14.20 -16.14
N THR A 252 6.80 13.43 -17.15
CA THR A 252 7.90 13.81 -18.03
C THR A 252 7.48 14.19 -19.46
N ALA A 253 6.20 13.96 -19.82
CA ALA A 253 5.72 14.24 -21.17
C ALA A 253 5.87 15.73 -21.54
N THR A 254 6.49 15.98 -22.70
CA THR A 254 6.55 17.30 -23.33
C THR A 254 5.44 17.54 -24.35
N PHE A 255 4.64 16.50 -24.61
CA PHE A 255 3.46 16.49 -25.47
C PHE A 255 2.16 16.51 -24.63
N HIS A 256 1.05 16.59 -25.30
CA HIS A 256 -0.30 16.49 -24.71
C HIS A 256 -1.01 15.26 -25.22
N VAL A 257 -2.13 14.90 -24.61
CA VAL A 257 -2.95 13.77 -25.02
C VAL A 257 -4.39 14.24 -25.28
N LYS A 258 -4.91 13.85 -26.43
CA LYS A 258 -6.31 14.05 -26.79
C LYS A 258 -7.08 12.76 -26.58
N ARG A 259 -8.17 12.83 -25.82
CA ARG A 259 -9.15 11.76 -25.69
C ARG A 259 -10.22 11.94 -26.78
N ALA A 260 -10.64 10.86 -27.42
CA ALA A 260 -11.71 10.87 -28.43
C ALA A 260 -12.51 9.57 -28.41
N GLY A 261 -13.73 9.62 -28.93
CA GLY A 261 -14.62 8.48 -29.03
C GLY A 261 -15.18 8.00 -27.69
N THR A 262 -16.04 7.03 -27.79
CA THR A 262 -16.61 6.25 -26.70
C THR A 262 -16.84 4.84 -27.23
N ASN A 263 -16.51 3.84 -26.44
CA ASN A 263 -16.74 2.43 -26.71
C ASN A 263 -16.15 1.92 -28.04
N PRO A 264 -14.83 1.98 -28.27
CA PRO A 264 -13.82 2.28 -27.27
C PRO A 264 -13.41 3.76 -27.25
N THR A 265 -13.04 4.23 -26.06
CA THR A 265 -12.34 5.50 -25.89
C THR A 265 -10.90 5.36 -26.35
N THR A 266 -10.43 6.34 -27.13
CA THR A 266 -9.05 6.37 -27.65
C THR A 266 -8.28 7.56 -27.12
N TYR A 267 -6.97 7.38 -26.99
CA TYR A 267 -6.02 8.38 -26.52
C TYR A 267 -4.91 8.55 -27.55
N THR A 268 -4.65 9.79 -27.94
CA THR A 268 -3.64 10.08 -28.97
C THR A 268 -2.77 11.24 -28.53
N SER A 269 -1.46 11.06 -28.61
CA SER A 269 -0.50 12.12 -28.33
C SER A 269 -0.59 13.24 -29.40
N THR A 270 -0.43 14.49 -28.95
CA THR A 270 -0.44 15.67 -29.83
C THR A 270 0.55 16.71 -29.32
N PRO A 271 1.18 17.48 -30.21
CA PRO A 271 2.15 18.50 -29.78
C PRO A 271 1.49 19.69 -29.07
N SER A 272 0.19 19.91 -29.23
CA SER A 272 -0.52 21.05 -28.62
C SER A 272 -1.98 20.74 -28.35
N LEU A 273 -2.51 21.41 -27.32
CA LEU A 273 -3.94 21.52 -27.05
C LEU A 273 -4.29 23.01 -26.84
N PRO A 274 -5.45 23.51 -27.30
CA PRO A 274 -5.85 24.91 -27.10
C PRO A 274 -5.92 25.34 -25.63
N SER A 275 -6.25 24.40 -24.74
CA SER A 275 -6.35 24.58 -23.28
C SER A 275 -4.98 24.68 -22.58
N GLN A 276 -3.88 24.31 -23.26
CA GLN A 276 -2.56 24.15 -22.68
C GLN A 276 -1.57 25.13 -23.34
N THR A 277 -0.97 25.99 -22.55
CA THR A 277 -0.15 27.13 -23.05
C THR A 277 1.29 27.11 -22.60
N VAL A 278 1.70 26.12 -21.80
CA VAL A 278 3.12 25.88 -21.49
C VAL A 278 3.77 25.18 -22.68
N ASP A 279 4.82 25.80 -23.21
CA ASP A 279 5.55 25.27 -24.36
C ASP A 279 6.33 23.98 -24.01
N ALA A 280 6.71 23.22 -25.04
CA ALA A 280 7.35 21.91 -24.87
C ALA A 280 8.69 21.99 -24.14
N ALA A 281 9.41 23.12 -24.22
CA ALA A 281 10.70 23.30 -23.56
C ALA A 281 10.57 23.44 -22.03
N HIS A 282 9.40 23.82 -21.55
CA HIS A 282 9.13 24.00 -20.12
C HIS A 282 8.05 23.04 -19.60
N ARG A 283 7.59 22.10 -20.45
CA ARG A 283 6.50 21.19 -20.08
C ARG A 283 7.03 19.94 -19.36
N ALA A 284 6.39 19.62 -18.23
CA ALA A 284 6.63 18.44 -17.42
C ALA A 284 5.28 17.76 -17.08
N GLY A 285 4.74 17.00 -18.03
CA GLY A 285 3.50 16.23 -17.86
C GLY A 285 2.37 16.96 -17.13
N ASN A 286 1.71 16.28 -16.21
CA ASN A 286 0.65 16.86 -15.38
C ASN A 286 1.15 17.93 -14.40
N MET A 287 2.45 17.98 -14.10
CA MET A 287 3.01 18.99 -13.21
C MET A 287 2.84 20.42 -13.76
N THR A 288 2.78 20.58 -15.06
CA THR A 288 2.70 21.87 -15.76
C THR A 288 1.44 22.02 -16.59
N SER A 289 0.44 21.18 -16.36
CA SER A 289 -0.88 21.32 -16.98
C SER A 289 -1.59 22.60 -16.52
N ALA A 290 -2.51 23.08 -17.33
CA ALA A 290 -3.33 24.24 -16.97
C ALA A 290 -4.11 24.00 -15.68
N TRP A 291 -4.61 22.78 -15.46
CA TRP A 291 -5.30 22.41 -14.21
C TRP A 291 -4.38 22.50 -13.00
N THR A 292 -3.22 21.84 -13.03
CA THR A 292 -2.25 21.83 -11.92
C THR A 292 -1.77 23.24 -11.59
N LEU A 293 -1.40 24.02 -12.60
CA LEU A 293 -0.93 25.39 -12.41
C LEU A 293 -2.02 26.30 -11.83
N THR A 294 -3.26 26.16 -12.31
CA THR A 294 -4.39 26.95 -11.81
C THR A 294 -4.78 26.55 -10.38
N SER A 295 -4.80 25.25 -10.09
CA SER A 295 -5.27 24.74 -8.79
C SER A 295 -4.24 24.89 -7.66
N PHE A 296 -2.95 24.84 -7.97
CA PHE A 296 -1.91 24.73 -6.95
C PHE A 296 -0.83 25.82 -7.02
N VAL A 297 -0.71 26.54 -8.13
CA VAL A 297 0.28 27.61 -8.32
C VAL A 297 -0.35 29.00 -8.31
N MET A 298 -1.56 29.14 -8.86
CA MET A 298 -2.26 30.40 -8.95
C MET A 298 -2.34 31.12 -7.59
N PHE A 299 -2.07 32.43 -7.56
CA PHE A 299 -2.09 33.28 -6.37
C PHE A 299 -1.03 32.98 -5.30
N THR A 300 -0.09 32.06 -5.53
CA THR A 300 0.98 31.78 -4.59
C THR A 300 2.33 32.28 -5.12
N ALA A 301 3.08 33.03 -4.31
CA ALA A 301 4.42 33.46 -4.67
C ALA A 301 5.38 32.24 -4.71
N LEU A 302 5.42 31.45 -3.65
CA LEU A 302 6.15 30.19 -3.60
C LEU A 302 5.16 29.01 -3.70
N PRO A 303 5.22 28.21 -4.78
CA PRO A 303 4.23 27.15 -5.04
C PRO A 303 4.43 25.87 -4.21
N ARG A 304 4.50 26.00 -2.88
CA ARG A 304 4.66 24.89 -1.93
C ARG A 304 3.54 23.85 -2.07
N ASN A 305 2.32 24.31 -2.35
CA ASN A 305 1.17 23.43 -2.55
C ASN A 305 1.33 22.55 -3.81
N ALA A 306 1.84 23.10 -4.91
CA ALA A 306 2.09 22.33 -6.12
C ALA A 306 3.15 21.25 -5.86
N ALA A 307 4.27 21.63 -5.26
CA ALA A 307 5.35 20.71 -4.94
C ALA A 307 4.90 19.59 -3.99
N SER A 308 4.21 19.96 -2.90
CA SER A 308 3.67 18.99 -1.92
C SER A 308 2.63 18.06 -2.57
N GLN A 309 1.75 18.58 -3.42
CA GLN A 309 0.75 17.76 -4.13
C GLN A 309 1.41 16.75 -5.07
N MET A 310 2.39 17.17 -5.87
CA MET A 310 3.09 16.25 -6.78
C MET A 310 3.90 15.20 -6.02
N TYR A 311 4.55 15.60 -4.94
CA TYR A 311 5.33 14.71 -4.08
C TYR A 311 4.45 13.62 -3.46
N ARG A 312 3.30 14.01 -2.92
CA ARG A 312 2.32 13.06 -2.38
C ARG A 312 1.65 12.21 -3.46
N ALA A 313 1.19 12.85 -4.54
CA ALA A 313 0.39 12.18 -5.57
C ALA A 313 1.17 11.13 -6.36
N TYR A 314 2.44 11.38 -6.64
CA TYR A 314 3.22 10.51 -7.51
C TYR A 314 4.36 9.76 -6.81
N LEU A 315 4.81 10.23 -5.66
CA LEU A 315 5.83 9.54 -4.88
C LEU A 315 5.29 8.89 -3.60
N GLY A 316 4.03 9.15 -3.26
CA GLY A 316 3.41 8.60 -2.05
C GLY A 316 3.97 9.18 -0.75
N LEU A 317 4.70 10.31 -0.81
CA LEU A 317 5.39 10.92 0.34
C LEU A 317 4.65 12.17 0.79
N ASP A 318 4.10 12.16 1.99
CA ASP A 318 3.34 13.28 2.56
C ASP A 318 4.18 14.06 3.58
N ILE A 319 4.66 15.24 3.18
CA ILE A 319 5.47 16.12 4.03
C ILE A 319 4.72 16.51 5.31
N ALA A 320 3.39 16.67 5.25
CA ALA A 320 2.60 16.98 6.44
C ALA A 320 2.60 15.84 7.46
N LYS A 321 2.84 14.61 7.02
CA LYS A 321 3.05 13.44 7.87
C LYS A 321 4.52 13.17 8.19
N GLN A 322 5.41 14.09 7.82
CA GLN A 322 6.86 13.95 7.96
C GLN A 322 7.44 12.78 7.16
N GLU A 323 6.79 12.40 6.07
CA GLU A 323 7.28 11.36 5.14
C GLU A 323 8.20 11.97 4.09
N GLY A 324 9.29 11.27 3.77
CA GLY A 324 10.22 11.66 2.71
C GLY A 324 10.95 12.99 2.94
N LEU A 325 11.21 13.36 4.19
CA LEU A 325 11.94 14.58 4.50
C LEU A 325 13.42 14.44 4.12
N HIS A 326 13.91 15.38 3.32
CA HIS A 326 15.30 15.54 2.90
C HIS A 326 15.74 16.98 3.15
N SER A 327 15.99 17.30 4.42
CA SER A 327 16.33 18.65 4.84
C SER A 327 17.60 19.15 4.14
N VAL A 328 17.52 20.34 3.57
CA VAL A 328 18.64 21.01 2.89
C VAL A 328 19.35 21.92 3.89
N ALA A 329 20.67 21.84 3.95
CA ALA A 329 21.46 22.70 4.82
C ALA A 329 21.21 24.19 4.51
N SER A 330 21.08 25.02 5.55
CA SER A 330 20.74 26.44 5.48
C SER A 330 19.34 26.79 4.95
N GLU A 331 18.45 25.80 4.79
CA GLU A 331 17.02 26.01 4.52
C GLU A 331 16.18 25.70 5.78
N PRO A 332 14.96 26.30 5.88
CA PRO A 332 14.34 27.20 4.93
C PRO A 332 14.91 28.62 5.01
N ARG A 333 14.95 29.30 3.86
CA ARG A 333 15.14 30.74 3.79
C ARG A 333 13.79 31.42 3.59
N ASP A 334 13.44 32.32 4.49
CA ASP A 334 12.12 32.95 4.49
C ASP A 334 11.97 34.04 3.41
N TYR A 335 12.03 33.62 2.14
CA TYR A 335 11.96 34.53 0.99
C TYR A 335 10.65 35.33 0.91
N ASP A 336 9.55 34.81 1.42
CA ASP A 336 8.20 35.40 1.37
C ASP A 336 7.71 35.92 2.72
N ALA A 337 8.60 36.01 3.73
CA ALA A 337 8.31 36.53 5.07
C ALA A 337 7.11 35.85 5.77
N LYS A 338 7.01 34.52 5.67
CA LYS A 338 5.95 33.72 6.30
C LYS A 338 6.36 33.12 7.65
N GLY A 339 7.56 33.39 8.13
CA GLY A 339 8.05 32.89 9.42
C GLY A 339 8.43 31.40 9.38
N VAL A 340 8.75 30.86 8.21
CA VAL A 340 9.05 29.42 8.02
C VAL A 340 10.31 28.95 8.74
N GLN A 341 11.17 29.89 9.21
CA GLN A 341 12.37 29.60 9.99
C GLN A 341 12.10 29.27 11.46
N ALA A 342 10.87 29.48 11.93
CA ALA A 342 10.51 29.09 13.31
C ALA A 342 10.72 27.56 13.48
N PRO A 343 11.25 27.10 14.64
CA PRO A 343 11.64 25.69 14.83
C PRO A 343 10.55 24.68 14.46
N GLN A 344 9.29 24.97 14.79
CA GLN A 344 8.14 24.13 14.50
C GLN A 344 7.81 24.04 12.99
N CYS A 345 8.21 25.05 12.20
CA CYS A 345 7.98 25.10 10.75
C CYS A 345 9.20 24.57 9.97
N ALA A 346 10.40 24.88 10.46
CA ALA A 346 11.65 24.61 9.76
C ALA A 346 11.86 23.12 9.46
N ALA A 347 11.39 22.22 10.34
CA ALA A 347 11.52 20.78 10.15
C ALA A 347 10.95 20.28 8.80
N CYS A 348 9.77 20.78 8.42
CA CYS A 348 9.14 20.46 7.13
C CYS A 348 9.61 21.38 6.00
N HIS A 349 9.76 22.69 6.28
CA HIS A 349 10.09 23.68 5.27
C HIS A 349 11.52 23.56 4.76
N ALA A 350 12.45 22.99 5.54
CA ALA A 350 13.81 22.68 5.06
C ALA A 350 13.82 21.68 3.88
N THR A 351 12.75 20.94 3.70
CA THR A 351 12.52 20.08 2.52
C THR A 351 11.54 20.74 1.53
N LEU A 352 10.42 21.25 2.02
CA LEU A 352 9.30 21.74 1.20
C LEU A 352 9.67 22.97 0.36
N ASP A 353 10.44 23.90 0.92
CA ASP A 353 10.80 25.11 0.21
C ASP A 353 11.74 24.82 -0.98
N PRO A 354 12.87 24.11 -0.79
CA PRO A 354 13.72 23.69 -1.92
C PRO A 354 12.99 22.81 -2.96
N LEU A 355 12.03 21.99 -2.50
CA LEU A 355 11.18 21.20 -3.38
C LEU A 355 10.30 22.07 -4.29
N SER A 356 9.88 23.24 -3.81
CA SER A 356 8.97 24.17 -4.50
C SER A 356 9.65 25.16 -5.43
N TYR A 357 10.92 25.44 -5.24
CA TYR A 357 11.66 26.47 -6.02
C TYR A 357 11.60 26.28 -7.53
N PRO A 358 11.66 25.05 -8.09
CA PRO A 358 11.56 24.84 -9.55
C PRO A 358 10.24 25.31 -10.17
N TYR A 359 9.19 25.52 -9.35
CA TYR A 359 7.93 26.06 -9.82
C TYR A 359 7.89 27.60 -9.89
N ARG A 360 8.90 28.33 -9.41
CA ARG A 360 8.84 29.79 -9.24
C ARG A 360 8.45 30.56 -10.52
N ASN A 361 8.82 30.04 -11.68
CA ASN A 361 8.58 30.68 -12.97
C ASN A 361 7.31 30.22 -13.67
N TYR A 362 6.54 29.30 -13.09
CA TYR A 362 5.28 28.83 -13.67
C TYR A 362 4.09 29.63 -13.14
N ASN A 363 3.22 30.05 -14.07
CA ASN A 363 2.02 30.81 -13.75
C ASN A 363 0.75 30.01 -14.04
N GLY A 364 -0.21 30.03 -13.11
CA GLY A 364 -1.47 29.31 -13.22
C GLY A 364 -2.67 30.20 -13.57
N ILE A 365 -2.48 31.50 -13.78
CA ILE A 365 -3.59 32.41 -14.08
C ILE A 365 -3.85 32.45 -15.59
N SER A 366 -5.12 32.40 -15.98
CA SER A 366 -5.57 32.61 -17.36
C SER A 366 -5.87 34.09 -17.65
N GLY A 367 -6.24 34.42 -18.87
CA GLY A 367 -6.48 35.79 -19.32
C GLY A 367 -5.22 36.46 -19.83
N VAL A 368 -4.92 37.69 -19.36
CA VAL A 368 -3.75 38.44 -19.84
C VAL A 368 -2.43 37.74 -19.54
N LEU A 369 -2.38 37.03 -18.41
CA LEU A 369 -1.25 36.22 -17.97
C LEU A 369 -1.67 34.75 -17.86
N SER A 370 -1.85 34.10 -19.00
CA SER A 370 -2.26 32.70 -19.08
C SER A 370 -1.25 31.75 -18.45
N ASN A 371 -1.64 30.49 -18.26
CA ASN A 371 -0.81 29.40 -17.81
C ASN A 371 0.45 29.29 -18.70
N ARG A 372 1.61 29.63 -18.18
CA ARG A 372 2.86 29.63 -18.95
C ARG A 372 4.08 29.68 -18.05
N TYR A 373 5.24 29.43 -18.63
CA TYR A 373 6.51 29.75 -18.03
C TYR A 373 6.80 31.24 -18.18
N LEU A 374 7.09 31.93 -17.08
CA LEU A 374 7.39 33.35 -16.99
C LEU A 374 8.67 33.55 -16.17
N PRO A 375 9.84 33.79 -16.77
CA PRO A 375 11.10 33.94 -16.04
C PRO A 375 11.08 35.07 -15.00
N ASN A 376 10.27 36.10 -15.22
CA ASN A 376 10.07 37.24 -14.30
C ASN A 376 8.74 37.22 -13.57
N ARG A 377 8.18 36.03 -13.32
CA ARG A 377 6.86 35.86 -12.68
C ARG A 377 6.76 36.57 -11.33
N LEU A 378 7.79 36.45 -10.50
CA LEU A 378 7.75 37.05 -9.16
C LEU A 378 7.75 38.57 -9.22
N GLU A 379 8.52 39.15 -10.11
CA GLU A 379 8.59 40.61 -10.33
C GLU A 379 7.27 41.15 -10.92
N LEU A 380 6.64 40.36 -11.80
CA LEU A 380 5.46 40.79 -12.55
C LEU A 380 4.17 40.64 -11.73
N LEU A 381 4.01 39.52 -11.01
CA LEU A 381 2.77 39.20 -10.30
C LEU A 381 2.78 39.61 -8.82
N PHE A 382 3.97 39.77 -8.24
CA PHE A 382 4.15 40.08 -6.83
C PHE A 382 5.05 41.32 -6.61
N PRO A 383 4.79 42.46 -7.35
CA PRO A 383 5.69 43.62 -7.32
C PRO A 383 5.76 44.32 -5.95
N ASN A 384 4.67 44.16 -5.17
CA ASN A 384 4.51 44.79 -3.86
C ASN A 384 4.86 43.87 -2.69
N ASP A 385 5.29 42.64 -2.96
CA ASP A 385 5.73 41.71 -1.93
C ASP A 385 7.12 42.06 -1.42
N VAL A 386 7.55 41.36 -0.37
CA VAL A 386 8.85 41.57 0.25
C VAL A 386 10.00 41.45 -0.76
N ALA A 387 10.99 42.33 -0.66
CA ALA A 387 12.10 42.40 -1.62
C ALA A 387 12.88 41.08 -1.73
N THR A 388 12.94 40.31 -0.65
CA THR A 388 13.62 38.99 -0.59
C THR A 388 12.96 37.94 -1.48
N LEU A 389 11.67 38.07 -1.81
CA LEU A 389 10.95 37.11 -2.67
C LEU A 389 11.63 36.92 -4.05
N LYS A 390 12.16 38.01 -4.62
CA LYS A 390 12.82 37.98 -5.92
C LYS A 390 14.11 37.16 -5.92
N ASN A 391 14.68 36.92 -4.75
CA ASN A 391 15.91 36.13 -4.56
C ASN A 391 15.64 34.63 -4.50
N THR A 392 14.38 34.19 -4.57
CA THR A 392 14.03 32.76 -4.62
C THR A 392 14.74 32.09 -5.78
N PRO A 393 15.51 31.02 -5.56
CA PRO A 393 16.17 30.32 -6.66
C PRO A 393 15.17 29.54 -7.52
N GLU A 394 15.53 29.20 -8.75
CA GLU A 394 14.84 28.19 -9.56
C GLU A 394 15.37 26.78 -9.27
N LYS A 395 16.64 26.71 -8.87
CA LYS A 395 17.26 25.45 -8.46
C LYS A 395 16.65 24.95 -7.16
N GLY A 396 16.32 23.67 -7.13
CA GLY A 396 15.72 23.04 -5.97
C GLY A 396 16.39 21.73 -5.59
N VAL A 397 15.73 21.00 -4.70
CA VAL A 397 16.18 19.67 -4.26
C VAL A 397 14.96 18.74 -4.18
N ILE A 398 15.08 17.55 -4.72
CA ILE A 398 14.09 16.48 -4.60
C ILE A 398 14.76 15.17 -4.18
N LEU A 399 14.24 14.48 -3.19
CA LEU A 399 14.80 13.21 -2.66
C LEU A 399 16.30 13.33 -2.36
N GLY A 400 16.72 14.49 -1.81
CA GLY A 400 18.11 14.80 -1.53
C GLY A 400 18.99 15.12 -2.75
N GLN A 401 18.43 15.10 -3.97
CA GLN A 401 19.17 15.38 -5.21
C GLN A 401 18.93 16.83 -5.68
N PRO A 402 19.97 17.62 -5.93
CA PRO A 402 19.83 18.95 -6.49
C PRO A 402 19.36 18.90 -7.95
N VAL A 403 18.49 19.84 -8.31
CA VAL A 403 17.90 19.96 -9.66
C VAL A 403 17.94 21.42 -10.09
N ASN A 404 18.14 21.66 -11.39
CA ASN A 404 18.25 23.01 -11.92
C ASN A 404 16.91 23.65 -12.30
N ASN A 405 15.90 22.86 -12.58
CA ASN A 405 14.57 23.27 -13.03
C ASN A 405 13.53 22.18 -12.79
N LEU A 406 12.26 22.47 -13.16
CA LEU A 406 11.16 21.54 -12.95
C LEU A 406 11.24 20.29 -13.85
N LEU A 407 11.87 20.37 -15.02
CA LEU A 407 12.02 19.19 -15.89
C LEU A 407 13.01 18.17 -15.30
N GLU A 408 14.08 18.66 -14.67
CA GLU A 408 15.01 17.79 -13.94
C GLU A 408 14.34 17.21 -12.70
N TRP A 409 13.55 18.02 -11.97
CA TRP A 409 12.74 17.56 -10.86
C TRP A 409 11.83 16.39 -11.29
N ALA A 410 11.07 16.57 -12.39
CA ALA A 410 10.20 15.56 -12.95
C ALA A 410 10.94 14.26 -13.29
N ARG A 411 12.13 14.36 -13.90
CA ARG A 411 12.94 13.18 -14.25
C ARG A 411 13.46 12.45 -13.01
N VAL A 412 13.94 13.16 -12.00
CA VAL A 412 14.39 12.54 -10.74
C VAL A 412 13.21 11.83 -10.06
N ALA A 413 12.06 12.50 -9.96
CA ALA A 413 10.83 11.91 -9.40
C ALA A 413 10.44 10.63 -10.13
N ALA A 414 10.29 10.70 -11.45
CA ALA A 414 9.81 9.61 -12.29
C ALA A 414 10.74 8.38 -12.30
N ASN A 415 12.04 8.56 -12.07
CA ASN A 415 13.01 7.46 -12.02
C ASN A 415 13.30 6.95 -10.60
N SER A 416 12.65 7.50 -9.59
CA SER A 416 12.84 7.08 -8.19
C SER A 416 12.11 5.78 -7.87
N ASP A 417 12.59 5.06 -6.85
CA ASP A 417 11.85 3.92 -6.28
C ASP A 417 10.51 4.36 -5.72
N ALA A 418 10.44 5.57 -5.15
CA ALA A 418 9.22 6.12 -4.60
C ALA A 418 8.09 6.22 -5.65
N PHE A 419 8.41 6.59 -6.91
CA PHE A 419 7.44 6.60 -8.01
C PHE A 419 6.93 5.19 -8.32
N ALA A 420 7.82 4.20 -8.42
CA ALA A 420 7.45 2.82 -8.72
C ALA A 420 6.60 2.23 -7.58
N ILE A 421 7.04 2.40 -6.33
CA ILE A 421 6.33 1.94 -5.13
C ILE A 421 4.95 2.59 -5.04
N SER A 422 4.86 3.92 -5.20
CA SER A 422 3.58 4.65 -5.16
C SER A 422 2.63 4.18 -6.25
N THR A 423 3.13 4.00 -7.48
CA THR A 423 2.30 3.53 -8.60
C THR A 423 1.73 2.14 -8.31
N VAL A 424 2.57 1.19 -7.91
CA VAL A 424 2.11 -0.18 -7.61
C VAL A 424 1.17 -0.19 -6.40
N THR A 425 1.45 0.62 -5.36
CA THR A 425 0.57 0.77 -4.18
C THR A 425 -0.84 1.22 -4.58
N ASP A 426 -0.97 2.12 -5.54
CA ASP A 426 -2.29 2.60 -5.98
C ASP A 426 -3.11 1.50 -6.66
N TYR A 427 -2.47 0.69 -7.53
CA TYR A 427 -3.13 -0.45 -8.16
C TYR A 427 -3.37 -1.59 -7.17
N TRP A 428 -2.48 -1.81 -6.22
CA TRP A 428 -2.69 -2.77 -5.13
C TRP A 428 -3.94 -2.39 -4.34
N LYS A 429 -4.05 -1.15 -3.90
CA LYS A 429 -5.25 -0.65 -3.20
C LYS A 429 -6.52 -0.74 -4.03
N LEU A 430 -6.44 -0.47 -5.33
CA LEU A 430 -7.61 -0.56 -6.23
C LEU A 430 -8.10 -2.00 -6.38
N LEU A 431 -7.19 -2.97 -6.49
CA LEU A 431 -7.48 -4.33 -6.90
C LEU A 431 -7.51 -5.32 -5.73
N VAL A 432 -6.62 -5.20 -4.77
CA VAL A 432 -6.61 -6.03 -3.56
C VAL A 432 -7.56 -5.47 -2.49
N GLY A 433 -7.75 -4.13 -2.47
CA GLY A 433 -8.72 -3.46 -1.59
C GLY A 433 -8.10 -2.76 -0.38
N HIS A 434 -6.83 -2.96 -0.11
CA HIS A 434 -6.08 -2.36 1.01
C HIS A 434 -4.63 -2.03 0.60
N ALA A 435 -3.92 -1.30 1.44
CA ALA A 435 -2.48 -1.12 1.28
C ALA A 435 -1.76 -2.46 1.49
N PRO A 436 -0.57 -2.67 0.89
CA PRO A 436 0.18 -3.89 1.11
C PRO A 436 0.39 -4.18 2.61
N LEU A 437 0.06 -5.39 3.04
CA LEU A 437 0.24 -5.87 4.40
C LEU A 437 1.66 -6.43 4.58
N PRO A 438 2.16 -6.56 5.83
CA PRO A 438 3.48 -7.14 6.07
C PRO A 438 3.68 -8.52 5.44
N GLU A 439 2.68 -9.38 5.50
CA GLU A 439 2.65 -10.72 4.95
C GLU A 439 2.64 -10.76 3.41
N GLU A 440 2.13 -9.72 2.76
CA GLU A 440 2.11 -9.55 1.31
C GLU A 440 3.39 -8.87 0.77
N ASN A 441 4.29 -8.46 1.67
CA ASN A 441 5.42 -7.60 1.33
C ASN A 441 6.35 -8.22 0.28
N GLU A 442 6.56 -9.53 0.29
CA GLU A 442 7.42 -10.20 -0.69
C GLU A 442 6.85 -10.07 -2.11
N GLU A 443 5.55 -10.34 -2.29
CA GLU A 443 4.88 -10.22 -3.58
C GLU A 443 4.82 -8.77 -4.05
N PHE A 444 4.52 -7.86 -3.13
CA PHE A 444 4.50 -6.42 -3.41
C PHE A 444 5.87 -5.91 -3.85
N VAL A 445 6.94 -6.26 -3.12
CA VAL A 445 8.31 -5.86 -3.46
C VAL A 445 8.71 -6.42 -4.83
N ARG A 446 8.45 -7.70 -5.10
CA ARG A 446 8.70 -8.31 -6.40
C ARG A 446 7.96 -7.60 -7.53
N THR A 447 6.69 -7.24 -7.31
CA THR A 447 5.85 -6.55 -8.32
C THR A 447 6.39 -5.15 -8.65
N TRP A 448 6.70 -4.30 -7.66
CA TRP A 448 7.21 -2.97 -7.97
C TRP A 448 8.64 -2.97 -8.54
N GLN A 449 9.49 -3.91 -8.12
CA GLN A 449 10.82 -4.09 -8.71
C GLN A 449 10.74 -4.55 -10.17
N ALA A 450 9.85 -5.48 -10.48
CA ALA A 450 9.60 -5.92 -11.86
C ALA A 450 9.02 -4.77 -12.69
N PHE A 451 8.05 -4.02 -12.17
CA PHE A 451 7.49 -2.84 -12.83
C PHE A 451 8.57 -1.84 -13.24
N ARG A 452 9.50 -1.52 -12.33
CA ARG A 452 10.60 -0.61 -12.57
C ARG A 452 11.63 -1.15 -13.56
N SER A 453 12.08 -2.38 -13.38
CA SER A 453 13.23 -2.96 -14.11
C SER A 453 12.78 -3.76 -15.34
N THR A 454 12.08 -4.86 -15.14
CA THR A 454 11.73 -5.83 -16.18
C THR A 454 10.68 -5.27 -17.14
N HIS A 455 9.68 -4.56 -16.59
CA HIS A 455 8.57 -4.03 -17.38
C HIS A 455 8.82 -2.62 -17.91
N GLY A 456 9.91 -1.96 -17.48
CA GLY A 456 10.26 -0.61 -17.96
C GLY A 456 9.12 0.38 -17.76
N TYR A 457 8.49 0.34 -16.57
CA TYR A 457 7.35 1.19 -16.19
C TYR A 457 6.08 1.00 -17.06
N ARG A 458 5.85 -0.20 -17.59
CA ARG A 458 4.62 -0.57 -18.32
C ARG A 458 3.58 -1.10 -17.36
N VAL A 459 2.52 -0.31 -17.12
CA VAL A 459 1.47 -0.66 -16.15
C VAL A 459 0.71 -1.93 -16.56
N GLN A 460 0.42 -2.12 -17.85
CA GLN A 460 -0.25 -3.35 -18.29
C GLN A 460 0.53 -4.61 -17.89
N LYS A 461 1.85 -4.62 -18.09
CA LYS A 461 2.69 -5.75 -17.67
C LYS A 461 2.70 -5.99 -16.17
N MET A 462 2.73 -4.89 -15.40
CA MET A 462 2.62 -4.96 -13.94
C MET A 462 1.25 -5.51 -13.49
N LEU A 463 0.17 -5.18 -14.19
CA LEU A 463 -1.17 -5.71 -13.88
C LEU A 463 -1.26 -7.22 -14.12
N HIS A 464 -0.60 -7.74 -15.17
CA HIS A 464 -0.47 -9.20 -15.37
C HIS A 464 0.25 -9.88 -14.20
N ASP A 465 1.32 -9.25 -13.65
CA ASP A 465 2.00 -9.81 -12.49
C ASP A 465 1.12 -9.71 -11.22
N LEU A 466 0.43 -8.57 -11.03
CA LEU A 466 -0.40 -8.33 -9.86
C LEU A 466 -1.54 -9.34 -9.73
N ILE A 467 -2.25 -9.64 -10.83
CA ILE A 467 -3.34 -10.63 -10.79
C ILE A 467 -2.87 -12.06 -10.55
N ARG A 468 -1.56 -12.31 -10.62
CA ARG A 468 -0.93 -13.62 -10.33
C ARG A 468 -0.44 -13.74 -8.89
N THR A 469 -0.51 -12.69 -8.11
CA THR A 469 -0.18 -12.72 -6.68
C THR A 469 -1.23 -13.50 -5.89
N GLU A 470 -0.83 -14.10 -4.78
CA GLU A 470 -1.79 -14.71 -3.86
C GLU A 470 -2.69 -13.66 -3.22
N ALA A 471 -2.16 -12.48 -2.91
CA ALA A 471 -2.93 -11.34 -2.41
C ALA A 471 -4.13 -10.98 -3.30
N TYR A 472 -4.01 -11.15 -4.62
CA TYR A 472 -5.13 -10.96 -5.53
C TYR A 472 -5.91 -12.26 -5.78
N GLY A 473 -5.26 -13.40 -5.87
CA GLY A 473 -5.78 -14.63 -6.44
C GLY A 473 -6.29 -15.66 -5.44
N ALA A 474 -6.06 -15.48 -4.12
CA ALA A 474 -6.68 -16.31 -3.10
C ALA A 474 -8.13 -15.85 -2.84
N PRO A 475 -9.10 -16.78 -2.74
CA PRO A 475 -10.50 -16.47 -2.47
C PRO A 475 -10.72 -15.86 -1.09
#